data_ca4f6a28b7ca9b70e4068bd4dcb332de
#
_entry.id   ca4f6a28b7ca9b70e4068bd4dcb332de
#
_cell.length_a   1.000
_cell.length_b   1.000
_cell.length_c   1.000
_cell.angle_alpha   90.00
_cell.angle_beta   90.00
_cell.angle_gamma   90.00
#
_symmetry.space_group_name_H-M   'P 1'
#
loop_
_entity.id
_entity.type
_entity.pdbx_description
1 polymer ?
#
loop_
_entity_poly.entity_id
_entity_poly.type
_entity_poly.pdbx_seq_one_letter_code
_entity_poly.pdbx_strand_id
1 'polypeptide(L)'
;MPFSTGPIENVGNQPTNADTARVKILNRTAGPLTGVVRSFRLNGTITLIEQRNFNVAANASAFVNLSVVHSAMGQALQYEVEIVPNQNGGLYSVYGITPGDVIITAQRVLNSELTQIL
;
A
#
# COMPACT_ATOMS: atom_id res chain seq x y z
N MET A 1 -8.90 4.10 12.37
CA MET A 1 -8.50 5.31 11.62
C MET A 1 -7.80 4.93 10.34
N PRO A 2 -8.55 4.67 9.27
CA PRO A 2 -7.91 4.27 8.02
C PRO A 2 -7.20 5.46 7.35
N PHE A 3 -6.13 5.12 6.64
CA PHE A 3 -5.38 6.05 5.80
C PHE A 3 -5.45 5.57 4.36
N SER A 4 -5.41 6.53 3.43
CA SER A 4 -5.42 6.24 1.99
C SER A 4 -4.30 6.97 1.29
N THR A 5 -3.73 6.31 0.29
CA THR A 5 -2.79 6.96 -0.63
C THR A 5 -3.50 7.91 -1.60
N GLY A 6 -4.82 7.77 -1.75
CA GLY A 6 -5.50 8.30 -2.91
C GLY A 6 -5.14 7.52 -4.18
N PRO A 7 -5.63 7.97 -5.33
CA PRO A 7 -5.34 7.31 -6.61
C PRO A 7 -3.89 7.45 -7.00
N ILE A 8 -3.25 6.34 -7.39
CA ILE A 8 -1.88 6.32 -7.90
C ILE A 8 -1.91 5.90 -9.36
N GLU A 9 -1.35 6.72 -10.25
CA GLU A 9 -1.23 6.39 -11.66
C GLU A 9 -0.22 5.27 -11.87
N ASN A 10 -0.61 4.28 -12.66
CA ASN A 10 0.24 3.14 -12.99
C ASN A 10 0.18 2.84 -14.49
N VAL A 11 0.08 3.90 -15.28
CA VAL A 11 0.03 3.80 -16.75
C VAL A 11 1.38 3.33 -17.27
N GLY A 12 1.35 2.52 -18.31
CA GLY A 12 2.53 1.99 -18.95
C GLY A 12 2.39 0.49 -19.18
N ASN A 13 3.46 -0.11 -19.63
CA ASN A 13 3.52 -1.53 -19.92
C ASN A 13 4.56 -2.21 -19.04
N GLN A 14 4.32 -3.49 -18.74
CA GLN A 14 5.36 -4.29 -18.12
C GLN A 14 6.61 -4.28 -19.00
N PRO A 15 7.82 -4.26 -18.39
CA PRO A 15 8.09 -4.38 -16.94
C PRO A 15 8.31 -3.01 -16.25
N THR A 16 7.85 -1.90 -16.79
CA THR A 16 8.17 -0.55 -16.28
C THR A 16 7.15 0.00 -15.29
N ASN A 17 5.94 -0.56 -15.25
CA ASN A 17 4.94 -0.14 -14.29
C ASN A 17 4.87 -1.12 -13.10
N ALA A 18 4.11 -0.78 -12.07
CA ALA A 18 4.05 -1.58 -10.86
C ALA A 18 3.19 -2.83 -11.04
N ASP A 19 3.66 -3.95 -10.50
CA ASP A 19 2.83 -5.13 -10.24
C ASP A 19 2.60 -5.30 -8.74
N THR A 20 3.32 -4.56 -7.92
CA THR A 20 3.31 -4.66 -6.46
C THR A 20 3.30 -3.27 -5.84
N ALA A 21 2.54 -3.10 -4.77
CA ALA A 21 2.65 -1.96 -3.86
C ALA A 21 3.26 -2.47 -2.54
N ARG A 22 4.37 -1.87 -2.13
CA ARG A 22 5.02 -2.22 -0.86
C ARG A 22 4.65 -1.21 0.19
N VAL A 23 4.03 -1.69 1.27
CA VAL A 23 3.70 -0.86 2.43
C VAL A 23 4.79 -1.05 3.47
N LYS A 24 5.51 0.02 3.79
CA LYS A 24 6.52 0.03 4.85
C LYS A 24 5.86 0.50 6.13
N ILE A 25 6.16 -0.16 7.23
CA ILE A 25 5.53 0.13 8.53
C ILE A 25 6.63 0.29 9.57
N LEU A 26 6.59 1.41 10.29
CA LEU A 26 7.48 1.66 11.41
C LEU A 26 6.64 1.79 12.67
N ASN A 27 6.93 0.94 13.65
CA ASN A 27 6.27 0.98 14.95
C ASN A 27 7.27 1.50 16.00
N ARG A 28 7.08 2.73 16.42
CA ARG A 28 7.92 3.35 17.46
C ARG A 28 7.27 3.34 18.83
N THR A 29 6.21 2.58 19.00
CA THR A 29 5.49 2.48 20.28
C THR A 29 6.03 1.33 21.12
N ALA A 30 5.64 1.32 22.40
CA ALA A 30 6.08 0.30 23.35
C ALA A 30 5.28 -1.01 23.23
N GLY A 31 4.22 -1.03 22.42
CA GLY A 31 3.37 -2.22 22.23
C GLY A 31 3.30 -2.63 20.77
N PRO A 32 2.72 -3.79 20.47
CA PRO A 32 2.60 -4.25 19.08
C PRO A 32 1.63 -3.36 18.30
N LEU A 33 1.90 -3.24 17.00
CA LEU A 33 1.04 -2.52 16.05
C LEU A 33 0.47 -3.51 15.07
N THR A 34 -0.85 -3.65 15.06
CA THR A 34 -1.55 -4.57 14.19
C THR A 34 -2.54 -3.83 13.30
N GLY A 35 -2.97 -4.47 12.24
CA GLY A 35 -3.97 -3.90 11.33
C GLY A 35 -4.04 -4.67 10.03
N VAL A 36 -4.62 -4.00 9.05
CA VAL A 36 -4.88 -4.56 7.71
C VAL A 36 -4.43 -3.54 6.67
N VAL A 37 -3.87 -4.02 5.57
CA VAL A 37 -3.59 -3.23 4.38
C VAL A 37 -4.36 -3.82 3.20
N ARG A 38 -4.85 -2.95 2.30
CA ARG A 38 -5.63 -3.37 1.13
C ARG A 38 -5.16 -2.61 -0.10
N SER A 39 -5.13 -3.32 -1.23
CA SER A 39 -4.94 -2.68 -2.53
C SER A 39 -6.23 -2.76 -3.34
N PHE A 40 -6.52 -1.69 -4.07
CA PHE A 40 -7.73 -1.57 -4.88
C PHE A 40 -7.37 -1.17 -6.30
N ARG A 41 -8.10 -1.74 -7.26
CA ARG A 41 -8.08 -1.31 -8.64
C ARG A 41 -9.11 -0.20 -8.83
N LEU A 42 -8.71 0.88 -9.49
CA LEU A 42 -9.56 2.03 -9.77
C LEU A 42 -9.79 2.15 -11.27
N ASN A 43 -11.04 2.03 -11.70
CA ASN A 43 -11.41 2.13 -13.12
C ASN A 43 -12.85 2.67 -13.26
N GLY A 44 -13.16 3.68 -12.45
CA GLY A 44 -14.53 4.20 -12.32
C GLY A 44 -15.26 3.55 -11.17
N THR A 45 -14.84 2.37 -10.75
CA THR A 45 -15.29 1.69 -9.53
C THR A 45 -14.09 1.32 -8.70
N ILE A 46 -14.31 0.95 -7.44
CA ILE A 46 -13.26 0.52 -6.52
C ILE A 46 -13.37 -0.99 -6.35
N THR A 47 -12.36 -1.74 -6.79
CA THR A 47 -12.37 -3.20 -6.73
C THR A 47 -11.17 -3.68 -5.91
N LEU A 48 -11.45 -4.44 -4.86
CA LEU A 48 -10.39 -5.01 -4.00
C LEU A 48 -9.54 -5.95 -4.82
N ILE A 49 -8.22 -5.78 -4.73
CA ILE A 49 -7.25 -6.71 -5.33
C ILE A 49 -6.73 -7.68 -4.28
N GLU A 50 -6.18 -7.16 -3.19
CA GLU A 50 -5.59 -7.99 -2.14
C GLU A 50 -5.74 -7.32 -0.78
N GLN A 51 -5.86 -8.15 0.26
CA GLN A 51 -5.88 -7.72 1.64
C GLN A 51 -4.90 -8.57 2.42
N ARG A 52 -4.10 -7.93 3.30
CA ARG A 52 -3.18 -8.63 4.19
C ARG A 52 -3.21 -8.02 5.57
N ASN A 53 -3.02 -8.87 6.57
CA ASN A 53 -2.84 -8.43 7.94
C ASN A 53 -1.38 -8.05 8.18
N PHE A 54 -1.15 -7.14 9.13
CA PHE A 54 0.20 -6.87 9.62
C PHE A 54 0.25 -6.92 11.13
N ASN A 55 1.41 -7.29 11.66
CA ASN A 55 1.68 -7.29 13.09
C ASN A 55 3.18 -6.94 13.24
N VAL A 56 3.44 -5.76 13.76
CA VAL A 56 4.80 -5.24 13.91
C VAL A 56 5.08 -5.10 15.41
N ALA A 57 6.13 -5.76 15.87
CA ALA A 57 6.51 -5.71 17.27
C ALA A 57 6.86 -4.28 17.70
N ALA A 58 6.85 -4.04 19.01
CA ALA A 58 7.23 -2.76 19.59
C ALA A 58 8.64 -2.35 19.13
N ASN A 59 8.80 -1.08 18.78
CA ASN A 59 10.08 -0.51 18.33
C ASN A 59 10.72 -1.30 17.18
N ALA A 60 9.91 -1.73 16.22
CA ALA A 60 10.36 -2.51 15.07
C ALA A 60 9.78 -1.95 13.77
N SER A 61 10.30 -2.44 12.66
CA SER A 61 9.80 -2.12 11.33
C SER A 61 9.51 -3.39 10.55
N ALA A 62 8.62 -3.28 9.58
CA ALA A 62 8.27 -4.37 8.69
C ALA A 62 7.76 -3.81 7.36
N PHE A 63 7.52 -4.69 6.40
CA PHE A 63 6.83 -4.30 5.18
C PHE A 63 5.87 -5.41 4.76
N VAL A 64 4.86 -5.03 3.97
CA VAL A 64 3.90 -5.94 3.37
C VAL A 64 3.81 -5.61 1.89
N ASN A 65 3.92 -6.64 1.05
CA ASN A 65 3.72 -6.48 -0.39
C ASN A 65 2.27 -6.81 -0.74
N LEU A 66 1.65 -5.93 -1.51
CA LEU A 66 0.30 -6.12 -2.04
C LEU A 66 0.38 -6.18 -3.55
N SER A 67 -0.36 -7.12 -4.16
CA SER A 67 -0.50 -7.13 -5.61
C SER A 67 -1.31 -5.93 -6.08
N VAL A 68 -0.93 -5.36 -7.22
CA VAL A 68 -1.76 -4.41 -7.96
C VAL A 68 -2.24 -5.01 -9.27
N VAL A 69 -2.16 -6.34 -9.39
CA VAL A 69 -2.67 -7.12 -10.51
C VAL A 69 -3.90 -7.88 -10.02
N HIS A 70 -5.07 -7.54 -10.56
CA HIS A 70 -6.31 -8.24 -10.21
C HIS A 70 -6.34 -9.58 -10.94
N SER A 71 -6.78 -10.64 -10.24
CA SER A 71 -6.76 -12.01 -10.78
C SER A 71 -7.57 -12.16 -12.07
N ALA A 72 -8.66 -11.41 -12.23
CA ALA A 72 -9.54 -11.48 -13.40
C ALA A 72 -9.33 -10.31 -14.36
N MET A 73 -9.03 -9.11 -13.84
CA MET A 73 -8.98 -7.86 -14.62
C MET A 73 -7.56 -7.46 -15.04
N GLY A 74 -6.55 -8.17 -14.54
CA GLY A 74 -5.16 -7.86 -14.84
C GLY A 74 -4.63 -6.68 -14.06
N GLN A 75 -3.54 -6.10 -14.58
CA GLN A 75 -2.84 -5.01 -13.92
C GLN A 75 -3.70 -3.76 -13.82
N ALA A 76 -3.70 -3.15 -12.64
CA ALA A 76 -4.38 -1.88 -12.42
C ALA A 76 -3.58 -0.75 -13.08
N LEU A 77 -4.25 0.07 -13.89
CA LEU A 77 -3.68 1.29 -14.45
C LEU A 77 -3.77 2.45 -13.47
N GLN A 78 -4.63 2.34 -12.48
CA GLN A 78 -4.69 3.19 -11.30
C GLN A 78 -5.00 2.30 -10.11
N TYR A 79 -4.35 2.55 -8.99
CA TYR A 79 -4.61 1.80 -7.76
C TYR A 79 -4.60 2.71 -6.54
N GLU A 80 -5.17 2.20 -5.47
CA GLU A 80 -5.16 2.83 -4.15
C GLU A 80 -4.68 1.81 -3.14
N VAL A 81 -3.96 2.26 -2.12
CA VAL A 81 -3.63 1.45 -0.94
C VAL A 81 -4.28 2.08 0.27
N GLU A 82 -5.00 1.24 1.03
CA GLU A 82 -5.63 1.61 2.28
C GLU A 82 -4.89 0.91 3.43
N ILE A 83 -4.63 1.66 4.50
CA ILE A 83 -3.99 1.15 5.71
C ILE A 83 -4.97 1.34 6.86
N VAL A 84 -5.34 0.24 7.51
CA VAL A 84 -6.32 0.27 8.60
C VAL A 84 -5.66 -0.28 9.87
N PRO A 85 -4.98 0.58 10.64
CA PRO A 85 -4.37 0.13 11.89
C PRO A 85 -5.40 -0.03 13.00
N ASN A 86 -5.12 -0.94 13.93
CA ASN A 86 -5.95 -1.15 15.11
C ASN A 86 -5.54 -0.24 16.28
N GLN A 87 -4.32 0.30 16.22
CA GLN A 87 -3.77 1.21 17.22
C GLN A 87 -3.18 2.44 16.55
N ASN A 88 -3.02 3.52 17.32
CA ASN A 88 -2.31 4.70 16.87
C ASN A 88 -0.80 4.52 17.01
N GLY A 89 -0.02 5.37 16.36
CA GLY A 89 1.42 5.46 16.54
C GLY A 89 2.25 4.81 15.46
N GLY A 90 1.64 4.26 14.41
CA GLY A 90 2.36 3.77 13.26
C GLY A 90 2.75 4.87 12.29
N LEU A 91 3.89 4.70 11.63
CA LEU A 91 4.31 5.52 10.51
C LEU A 91 4.39 4.64 9.27
N TYR A 92 3.84 5.12 8.16
CA TYR A 92 3.65 4.31 6.96
C TYR A 92 4.17 5.03 5.74
N SER A 93 4.66 4.25 4.77
CA SER A 93 4.92 4.73 3.43
C SER A 93 4.57 3.64 2.42
N VAL A 94 4.27 4.04 1.19
CA VAL A 94 3.86 3.11 0.13
C VAL A 94 4.72 3.39 -1.10
N TYR A 95 5.16 2.31 -1.75
CA TYR A 95 5.99 2.39 -2.96
C TYR A 95 5.42 1.45 -4.01
N GLY A 96 5.28 1.95 -5.25
CA GLY A 96 5.06 1.09 -6.41
C GLY A 96 6.36 0.40 -6.79
N ILE A 97 6.28 -0.90 -7.05
CA ILE A 97 7.44 -1.75 -7.34
C ILE A 97 7.22 -2.46 -8.67
N THR A 98 8.21 -2.41 -9.55
CA THR A 98 8.17 -3.12 -10.83
C THR A 98 8.33 -4.63 -10.64
N PRO A 99 8.02 -5.46 -11.64
CA PRO A 99 8.30 -6.91 -11.57
C PRO A 99 9.77 -7.22 -11.29
N GLY A 100 10.70 -6.34 -11.69
CA GLY A 100 12.12 -6.51 -11.42
C GLY A 100 12.56 -5.99 -10.05
N ASP A 101 11.63 -5.70 -9.15
CA ASP A 101 11.89 -5.21 -7.79
C ASP A 101 12.57 -3.84 -7.77
N VAL A 102 12.19 -2.96 -8.70
CA VAL A 102 12.69 -1.58 -8.77
C VAL A 102 11.58 -0.64 -8.28
N ILE A 103 11.93 0.28 -7.39
CA ILE A 103 11.00 1.29 -6.87
C ILE A 103 10.70 2.32 -7.97
N ILE A 104 9.41 2.59 -8.15
CA ILE A 104 8.94 3.64 -9.06
C ILE A 104 8.80 4.93 -8.25
N THR A 105 9.74 5.85 -8.44
CA THR A 105 9.81 7.08 -7.63
C THR A 105 8.52 7.90 -7.68
N ALA A 106 7.88 7.97 -8.84
CA ALA A 106 6.65 8.73 -9.01
C ALA A 106 5.46 8.11 -8.27
N GLN A 107 5.58 6.87 -7.81
CA GLN A 107 4.53 6.16 -7.06
C GLN A 107 4.86 6.04 -5.57
N ARG A 108 5.73 6.90 -5.06
CA ARG A 108 6.07 6.95 -3.65
C ARG A 108 5.10 7.86 -2.90
N VAL A 109 4.50 7.33 -1.83
CA VAL A 109 3.62 8.08 -0.94
C VAL A 109 4.19 7.98 0.47
N LEU A 110 4.67 9.10 0.99
CA LEU A 110 5.26 9.18 2.32
C LEU A 110 4.18 9.36 3.38
N ASN A 111 4.53 9.13 4.64
CA ASN A 111 3.59 9.21 5.76
C ASN A 111 2.80 10.52 5.80
N SER A 112 3.47 11.64 5.56
CA SER A 112 2.83 12.96 5.57
C SER A 112 1.86 13.17 4.41
N GLU A 113 1.93 12.34 3.38
CA GLU A 113 1.10 12.43 2.18
C GLU A 113 -0.13 11.53 2.26
N LEU A 114 -0.21 10.66 3.27
CA LEU A 114 -1.38 9.81 3.48
C LEU A 114 -2.54 10.64 4.01
N THR A 115 -3.73 10.36 3.50
CA THR A 115 -4.95 11.02 3.95
C THR A 115 -5.70 10.09 4.89
N GLN A 116 -6.07 10.62 6.06
CA GLN A 116 -6.93 9.89 6.98
C GLN A 116 -8.35 9.92 6.43
N ILE A 117 -8.97 8.75 6.30
CA ILE A 117 -10.34 8.61 5.81
C ILE A 117 -11.24 8.08 6.92
N LEU A 118 -12.51 8.41 6.80
CA LEU A 118 -13.51 8.03 7.82
C LEU A 118 -14.05 6.61 7.60
#